data_9ba15f7854a448026ae80be53ff9b999
#
_entry.id   9ba15f7854a448026ae80be53ff9b999
#
_cell.length_a   1.000
_cell.length_b   1.000
_cell.length_c   1.000
_cell.angle_alpha   90.00
_cell.angle_beta   90.00
_cell.angle_gamma   90.00
#
_symmetry.space_group_name_H-M   'P 1'
#
loop_
_entity.id
_entity.type
_entity.pdbx_description
1 polymer ?
#
loop_
_entity_poly.entity_id
_entity_poly.type
_entity_poly.pdbx_seq_one_letter_code
_entity_poly.pdbx_strand_id
1 'polypeptide(L)'
;MACKPVMDGVLWNLGASSFPTEEQNYTDSAEKWRKDFDDMKHIGIKKFMLFTGVPQGMTRKAAAAPDIIEFIISECDRCKMDFIIATGGHPNWFLDWKMPDEMKLVRSYVDEIHRRYADHPSFAGWYIDYEFSLRYNDRQYLRDLYRETVILCKEKTPGLPVITSPFFNPPTSTDIMQCGIHEPQEYYEYWSDMLAYSKPDILALQDTGGQHLSFFEKDTTEPYIAAYAKACAENNCRFWGNVETGEFHVGSAEEFTEKYGKDGHVSEHPEIWRPVPIDRLQRKLEVMSKYSEANMSWGYQPFYRPSMNAAAATAYRDYEKYLAVNFPEMLVD
;
A
#
# COMPACT_ATOMS: atom_id res chain seq x y z
N MET A 1 -11.76 -15.30 6.99
CA MET A 1 -13.21 -15.02 6.83
C MET A 1 -13.33 -13.89 5.84
N ALA A 2 -14.23 -13.96 4.89
CA ALA A 2 -14.46 -12.90 3.92
C ALA A 2 -14.88 -11.60 4.62
N CYS A 3 -14.33 -10.47 4.22
CA CYS A 3 -14.73 -9.15 4.72
C CYS A 3 -15.77 -8.52 3.79
N LYS A 4 -16.26 -7.33 4.16
CA LYS A 4 -17.11 -6.53 3.26
C LYS A 4 -16.28 -5.99 2.11
N PRO A 5 -16.85 -5.86 0.90
CA PRO A 5 -16.14 -5.27 -0.24
C PRO A 5 -16.09 -3.73 -0.14
N VAL A 6 -15.36 -3.25 0.86
CA VAL A 6 -15.17 -1.83 1.16
C VAL A 6 -13.71 -1.54 1.40
N MET A 7 -13.29 -0.28 1.31
CA MET A 7 -11.97 0.17 1.75
C MET A 7 -11.98 0.33 3.27
N ASP A 8 -11.16 -0.46 3.98
CA ASP A 8 -10.98 -0.36 5.44
C ASP A 8 -9.85 0.58 5.84
N GLY A 9 -8.91 0.80 4.94
CA GLY A 9 -7.74 1.62 5.20
C GLY A 9 -7.15 2.25 3.95
N VAL A 10 -6.25 3.18 4.16
CA VAL A 10 -5.51 3.87 3.09
C VAL A 10 -4.02 3.69 3.27
N LEU A 11 -3.29 3.55 2.15
CA LEU A 11 -1.86 3.67 2.10
C LEU A 11 -1.52 5.08 1.60
N TRP A 12 -0.81 5.83 2.43
CA TRP A 12 -0.48 7.22 2.18
C TRP A 12 1.02 7.41 2.00
N ASN A 13 1.43 8.11 0.95
CA ASN A 13 2.82 8.33 0.65
C ASN A 13 3.23 9.79 0.91
N LEU A 14 4.25 10.01 1.72
CA LEU A 14 4.79 11.33 2.04
C LEU A 14 6.07 11.69 1.27
N GLY A 15 6.54 10.89 0.37
CA GLY A 15 7.86 11.15 -0.17
C GLY A 15 8.16 10.67 -1.56
N ALA A 16 7.23 10.00 -2.23
CA ALA A 16 7.50 9.45 -3.54
C ALA A 16 7.33 10.48 -4.65
N SER A 17 8.21 10.46 -5.63
CA SER A 17 8.30 11.44 -6.71
C SER A 17 7.31 11.23 -7.84
N SER A 18 6.48 10.19 -7.75
CA SER A 18 5.68 9.72 -8.88
C SER A 18 4.41 10.52 -9.15
N PHE A 19 3.96 11.37 -8.21
CA PHE A 19 2.74 12.13 -8.37
C PHE A 19 2.97 13.61 -8.07
N PRO A 20 2.49 14.56 -8.91
CA PRO A 20 2.68 16.01 -8.75
C PRO A 20 2.19 16.58 -7.41
N THR A 21 1.62 15.74 -6.58
CA THR A 21 0.90 16.04 -5.36
C THR A 21 1.76 16.02 -4.10
N GLU A 22 3.04 15.68 -4.20
CA GLU A 22 3.91 15.50 -3.03
C GLU A 22 4.32 16.81 -2.39
N GLU A 23 4.63 17.81 -3.19
CA GLU A 23 4.85 19.15 -2.65
C GLU A 23 3.60 19.69 -1.96
N GLN A 24 2.41 19.35 -2.45
CA GLN A 24 1.15 19.75 -1.84
C GLN A 24 0.93 19.13 -0.47
N ASN A 25 1.33 17.89 -0.23
CA ASN A 25 1.15 17.24 1.07
C ASN A 25 1.92 17.92 2.20
N TYR A 26 3.09 18.48 1.92
CA TYR A 26 3.89 19.20 2.91
C TYR A 26 3.49 20.66 3.09
N THR A 27 2.84 21.23 2.08
CA THR A 27 2.41 22.63 2.07
C THR A 27 0.94 22.80 2.46
N ASP A 28 0.19 21.71 2.53
CA ASP A 28 -1.21 21.74 2.93
C ASP A 28 -1.35 22.25 4.37
N SER A 29 -2.35 23.11 4.58
CA SER A 29 -2.64 23.63 5.92
C SER A 29 -3.16 22.52 6.84
N ALA A 30 -2.96 22.68 8.15
CA ALA A 30 -3.51 21.76 9.15
C ALA A 30 -5.05 21.61 9.02
N GLU A 31 -5.75 22.66 8.61
CA GLU A 31 -7.20 22.62 8.37
C GLU A 31 -7.55 21.70 7.19
N LYS A 32 -6.80 21.78 6.09
CA LYS A 32 -7.00 20.92 4.92
C LYS A 32 -6.73 19.46 5.26
N TRP A 33 -5.65 19.17 5.99
CA TRP A 33 -5.36 17.83 6.48
C TRP A 33 -6.46 17.27 7.38
N ARG A 34 -6.96 18.08 8.33
CA ARG A 34 -8.08 17.66 9.19
C ARG A 34 -9.31 17.31 8.41
N LYS A 35 -9.64 18.13 7.41
CA LYS A 35 -10.73 17.82 6.50
C LYS A 35 -10.53 16.49 5.76
N ASP A 36 -9.33 16.21 5.29
CA ASP A 36 -9.04 14.95 4.62
C ASP A 36 -9.22 13.74 5.57
N PHE A 37 -8.83 13.89 6.85
CA PHE A 37 -9.08 12.87 7.88
C PHE A 37 -10.59 12.70 8.18
N ASP A 38 -11.33 13.79 8.21
CA ASP A 38 -12.79 13.75 8.39
C ASP A 38 -13.46 13.10 7.17
N ASP A 39 -13.04 13.40 5.95
CA ASP A 39 -13.51 12.77 4.72
C ASP A 39 -13.22 11.25 4.74
N MET A 40 -12.02 10.81 5.15
CA MET A 40 -11.70 9.40 5.30
C MET A 40 -12.57 8.71 6.36
N LYS A 41 -12.72 9.35 7.53
CA LYS A 41 -13.58 8.84 8.60
C LYS A 41 -15.02 8.69 8.14
N HIS A 42 -15.55 9.69 7.41
CA HIS A 42 -16.91 9.68 6.89
C HIS A 42 -17.22 8.43 6.05
N ILE A 43 -16.31 8.03 5.17
CA ILE A 43 -16.46 6.83 4.34
C ILE A 43 -15.99 5.53 5.02
N GLY A 44 -15.82 5.53 6.34
CA GLY A 44 -15.56 4.33 7.13
C GLY A 44 -14.11 3.84 7.13
N ILE A 45 -13.14 4.64 6.70
CA ILE A 45 -11.72 4.30 6.82
C ILE A 45 -11.33 4.22 8.29
N LYS A 46 -10.70 3.11 8.68
CA LYS A 46 -10.28 2.79 10.05
C LYS A 46 -8.78 2.58 10.20
N LYS A 47 -8.04 2.53 9.10
CA LYS A 47 -6.60 2.28 9.08
C LYS A 47 -5.89 3.29 8.20
N PHE A 48 -4.83 3.85 8.73
CA PHE A 48 -3.96 4.77 7.99
C PHE A 48 -2.55 4.18 7.97
N MET A 49 -2.12 3.70 6.81
CA MET A 49 -0.78 3.15 6.63
C MET A 49 0.10 4.19 5.95
N LEU A 50 1.11 4.65 6.66
CA LEU A 50 2.04 5.66 6.18
C LEU A 50 3.24 5.00 5.52
N PHE A 51 3.31 5.12 4.21
CA PHE A 51 4.47 4.78 3.41
C PHE A 51 5.37 6.01 3.29
N THR A 52 6.58 5.93 3.76
CA THR A 52 7.46 7.09 3.85
C THR A 52 8.50 7.15 2.74
N GLY A 53 8.67 6.07 1.99
CA GLY A 53 9.56 5.94 0.83
C GLY A 53 11.05 6.16 1.12
N VAL A 54 11.39 7.12 2.00
CA VAL A 54 12.80 7.45 2.29
C VAL A 54 12.97 8.11 3.66
N PRO A 55 13.74 7.51 4.59
CA PRO A 55 14.12 8.15 5.84
C PRO A 55 14.80 9.52 5.64
N GLN A 56 15.58 9.68 4.56
CA GLN A 56 16.26 10.93 4.24
C GLN A 56 15.31 12.07 3.82
N GLY A 57 14.19 11.76 3.19
CA GLY A 57 13.16 12.73 2.86
C GLY A 57 12.48 13.29 4.11
N MET A 58 12.23 12.43 5.09
CA MET A 58 11.68 12.83 6.39
C MET A 58 12.66 13.66 7.22
N THR A 59 13.93 13.25 7.31
CA THR A 59 14.93 13.98 8.09
C THR A 59 15.25 15.36 7.53
N ARG A 60 15.21 15.56 6.22
CA ARG A 60 15.47 16.89 5.62
C ARG A 60 14.27 17.83 5.70
N LYS A 61 13.05 17.33 5.51
CA LYS A 61 11.83 18.15 5.52
C LYS A 61 11.23 18.24 6.93
N ALA A 62 11.29 17.19 7.74
CA ALA A 62 10.87 17.24 9.14
C ALA A 62 11.78 18.13 10.02
N ALA A 63 13.02 18.35 9.66
CA ALA A 63 13.88 19.33 10.33
C ALA A 63 13.50 20.79 10.02
N ALA A 64 12.76 21.05 8.95
CA ALA A 64 12.37 22.39 8.50
C ALA A 64 10.87 22.68 8.62
N ALA A 65 10.03 21.68 8.90
CA ALA A 65 8.58 21.81 9.07
C ALA A 65 8.16 21.29 10.46
N PRO A 66 6.98 21.67 10.97
CA PRO A 66 6.35 20.94 12.07
C PRO A 66 6.37 19.43 11.78
N ASP A 67 6.55 18.63 12.83
CA ASP A 67 6.61 17.18 12.69
C ASP A 67 5.32 16.64 12.04
N ILE A 68 5.39 16.34 10.75
CA ILE A 68 4.22 15.89 9.99
C ILE A 68 3.72 14.52 10.46
N ILE A 69 4.60 13.65 10.93
CA ILE A 69 4.21 12.35 11.45
C ILE A 69 3.46 12.51 12.76
N GLU A 70 3.97 13.36 13.66
CA GLU A 70 3.29 13.71 14.91
C GLU A 70 1.89 14.27 14.65
N PHE A 71 1.76 15.13 13.64
CA PHE A 71 0.48 15.67 13.23
C PHE A 71 -0.46 14.56 12.72
N ILE A 72 0.02 13.71 11.82
CA ILE A 72 -0.76 12.61 11.22
C ILE A 72 -1.24 11.63 12.30
N ILE A 73 -0.33 11.19 13.18
CA ILE A 73 -0.70 10.22 14.23
C ILE A 73 -1.67 10.84 15.24
N SER A 74 -1.54 12.14 15.56
CA SER A 74 -2.51 12.86 16.39
C SER A 74 -3.89 12.94 15.73
N GLU A 75 -3.96 13.10 14.40
CA GLU A 75 -5.22 13.04 13.68
C GLU A 75 -5.80 11.61 13.62
N CYS A 76 -4.96 10.58 13.56
CA CYS A 76 -5.38 9.18 13.72
C CYS A 76 -5.97 8.94 15.12
N ASP A 77 -5.35 9.47 16.19
CA ASP A 77 -5.91 9.43 17.55
C ASP A 77 -7.28 10.09 17.62
N ARG A 78 -7.42 11.29 17.05
CA ARG A 78 -8.68 12.04 17.00
C ARG A 78 -9.78 11.28 16.26
N CYS A 79 -9.43 10.68 15.12
CA CYS A 79 -10.37 9.96 14.26
C CYS A 79 -10.57 8.49 14.68
N LYS A 80 -9.80 7.98 15.65
CA LYS A 80 -9.77 6.57 16.09
C LYS A 80 -9.43 5.63 14.94
N MET A 81 -8.40 5.98 14.17
CA MET A 81 -7.85 5.16 13.09
C MET A 81 -6.59 4.46 13.59
N ASP A 82 -6.40 3.20 13.23
CA ASP A 82 -5.14 2.48 13.43
C ASP A 82 -4.05 3.11 12.57
N PHE A 83 -2.97 3.58 13.18
CA PHE A 83 -1.82 4.13 12.49
C PHE A 83 -0.74 3.06 12.32
N ILE A 84 -0.39 2.78 11.07
CA ILE A 84 0.63 1.81 10.68
C ILE A 84 1.72 2.59 9.94
N ILE A 85 2.98 2.37 10.28
CA ILE A 85 4.07 3.14 9.70
C ILE A 85 5.15 2.24 9.09
N ALA A 86 5.70 2.69 7.95
CA ALA A 86 6.78 2.00 7.27
C ALA A 86 8.05 1.92 8.14
N THR A 87 8.75 0.79 8.04
CA THR A 87 10.03 0.57 8.72
C THR A 87 11.17 1.35 8.08
N GLY A 88 10.96 1.88 6.88
CA GLY A 88 11.95 2.59 6.10
C GLY A 88 13.05 1.68 5.57
N GLY A 89 13.88 2.23 4.69
CA GLY A 89 14.98 1.53 4.06
C GLY A 89 15.81 2.46 3.17
N HIS A 90 16.73 1.91 2.42
CA HIS A 90 17.52 2.68 1.48
C HIS A 90 16.66 3.08 0.27
N PRO A 91 16.72 4.34 -0.22
CA PRO A 91 15.86 4.80 -1.34
C PRO A 91 16.03 4.01 -2.64
N ASN A 92 17.19 3.41 -2.81
CA ASN A 92 17.51 2.60 -4.00
C ASN A 92 17.62 1.10 -3.67
N TRP A 93 16.89 0.64 -2.67
CA TRP A 93 16.92 -0.75 -2.21
C TRP A 93 16.73 -1.77 -3.35
N PHE A 94 15.98 -1.45 -4.37
CA PHE A 94 15.71 -2.30 -5.53
C PHE A 94 16.86 -2.34 -6.56
N LEU A 95 17.88 -1.46 -6.44
CA LEU A 95 19.02 -1.38 -7.36
C LEU A 95 20.29 -2.01 -6.80
N ASP A 96 20.53 -1.89 -5.50
CA ASP A 96 21.77 -2.31 -4.85
C ASP A 96 21.50 -2.88 -3.45
N TRP A 97 21.36 -4.20 -3.38
CA TRP A 97 21.04 -4.91 -2.16
C TRP A 97 22.28 -5.09 -1.28
N LYS A 98 22.31 -4.40 -0.15
CA LYS A 98 23.37 -4.50 0.88
C LYS A 98 22.77 -4.64 2.26
N MET A 99 22.36 -5.84 2.62
CA MET A 99 21.60 -6.10 3.85
C MET A 99 22.20 -5.49 5.14
N PRO A 100 23.52 -5.53 5.41
CA PRO A 100 24.06 -4.92 6.63
C PRO A 100 23.80 -3.42 6.71
N ASP A 101 23.89 -2.71 5.59
CA ASP A 101 23.60 -1.28 5.54
C ASP A 101 22.09 -1.02 5.60
N GLU A 102 21.29 -1.84 4.92
CA GLU A 102 19.83 -1.79 5.01
C GLU A 102 19.36 -1.97 6.45
N MET A 103 19.77 -3.03 7.13
CA MET A 103 19.37 -3.30 8.51
C MET A 103 19.84 -2.23 9.48
N LYS A 104 20.97 -1.57 9.21
CA LYS A 104 21.42 -0.42 9.99
C LYS A 104 20.45 0.77 9.85
N LEU A 105 19.99 1.04 8.63
CA LEU A 105 19.01 2.10 8.34
C LEU A 105 17.66 1.78 8.96
N VAL A 106 17.14 0.58 8.71
CA VAL A 106 15.86 0.09 9.27
C VAL A 106 15.88 0.19 10.79
N ARG A 107 16.96 -0.28 11.45
CA ARG A 107 17.10 -0.20 12.91
C ARG A 107 17.07 1.23 13.43
N SER A 108 17.87 2.11 12.82
CA SER A 108 17.92 3.52 13.20
C SER A 108 16.55 4.19 13.09
N TYR A 109 15.81 3.82 12.06
CA TYR A 109 14.52 4.38 11.76
C TYR A 109 13.42 3.85 12.69
N VAL A 110 13.36 2.54 12.87
CA VAL A 110 12.44 1.89 13.81
C VAL A 110 12.68 2.37 15.24
N ASP A 111 13.95 2.53 15.65
CA ASP A 111 14.29 3.08 16.97
C ASP A 111 13.77 4.51 17.16
N GLU A 112 13.92 5.38 16.15
CA GLU A 112 13.46 6.77 16.22
C GLU A 112 11.93 6.87 16.21
N ILE A 113 11.26 6.11 15.33
CA ILE A 113 9.79 6.05 15.27
C ILE A 113 9.22 5.55 16.60
N HIS A 114 9.75 4.44 17.13
CA HIS A 114 9.31 3.89 18.40
C HIS A 114 9.48 4.90 19.53
N ARG A 115 10.65 5.54 19.62
CA ARG A 115 10.94 6.54 20.67
C ARG A 115 9.99 7.74 20.63
N ARG A 116 9.52 8.13 19.43
CA ARG A 116 8.71 9.36 19.26
C ARG A 116 7.22 9.10 19.31
N TYR A 117 6.76 7.99 18.74
CA TYR A 117 5.34 7.82 18.43
C TYR A 117 4.68 6.58 19.02
N ALA A 118 5.42 5.66 19.65
CA ALA A 118 4.84 4.42 20.14
C ALA A 118 3.84 4.59 21.30
N ASP A 119 3.85 5.74 21.97
CA ASP A 119 2.93 6.03 23.08
C ASP A 119 1.56 6.56 22.60
N HIS A 120 1.38 6.81 21.30
CA HIS A 120 0.09 7.21 20.75
C HIS A 120 -0.91 6.04 20.76
N PRO A 121 -2.16 6.26 21.20
CA PRO A 121 -3.18 5.22 21.22
C PRO A 121 -3.46 4.58 19.85
N SER A 122 -3.28 5.35 18.78
CA SER A 122 -3.48 4.89 17.40
C SER A 122 -2.31 4.11 16.83
N PHE A 123 -1.14 4.08 17.48
CA PHE A 123 0.02 3.33 16.97
C PHE A 123 -0.28 1.83 16.94
N ALA A 124 -0.51 1.26 15.75
CA ALA A 124 -1.14 -0.05 15.59
C ALA A 124 -0.29 -1.08 14.82
N GLY A 125 0.87 -0.71 14.30
CA GLY A 125 1.72 -1.68 13.60
C GLY A 125 2.82 -1.07 12.74
N TRP A 126 3.57 -1.99 12.14
CA TRP A 126 4.70 -1.70 11.27
C TRP A 126 4.45 -2.19 9.86
N TYR A 127 4.96 -1.48 8.88
CA TYR A 127 4.88 -1.83 7.48
C TYR A 127 6.28 -2.01 6.89
N ILE A 128 6.57 -3.20 6.36
CA ILE A 128 7.80 -3.46 5.61
C ILE A 128 7.59 -2.95 4.18
N ASP A 129 8.19 -1.83 3.84
CA ASP A 129 8.00 -1.09 2.59
C ASP A 129 8.89 -1.56 1.43
N TYR A 130 9.54 -2.69 1.56
CA TYR A 130 10.21 -3.38 0.45
C TYR A 130 9.17 -4.18 -0.36
N GLU A 131 8.58 -3.53 -1.35
CA GLU A 131 7.51 -4.09 -2.18
C GLU A 131 8.12 -4.78 -3.41
N PHE A 132 7.87 -6.06 -3.57
CA PHE A 132 8.34 -6.81 -4.74
C PHE A 132 7.37 -7.95 -5.10
N SER A 133 7.54 -8.47 -6.33
CA SER A 133 6.80 -9.62 -6.85
C SER A 133 7.56 -10.92 -6.53
N LEU A 134 8.23 -11.55 -7.51
CA LEU A 134 9.14 -12.68 -7.28
C LEU A 134 10.57 -12.27 -7.64
N ARG A 135 11.52 -12.57 -6.77
CA ARG A 135 12.95 -12.27 -6.99
C ARG A 135 13.81 -13.47 -6.57
N TYR A 136 13.92 -14.44 -7.45
CA TYR A 136 14.63 -15.68 -7.15
C TYR A 136 16.12 -15.48 -6.86
N ASN A 137 16.77 -14.58 -7.59
CA ASN A 137 18.20 -14.29 -7.40
C ASN A 137 18.49 -13.65 -6.04
N ASP A 138 17.56 -12.84 -5.54
CA ASP A 138 17.71 -12.11 -4.28
C ASP A 138 16.94 -12.77 -3.13
N ARG A 139 16.38 -13.96 -3.35
CA ARG A 139 15.44 -14.61 -2.41
C ARG A 139 16.01 -14.75 -1.01
N GLN A 140 17.25 -15.24 -0.85
CA GLN A 140 17.84 -15.41 0.49
C GLN A 140 18.04 -14.07 1.17
N TYR A 141 18.52 -13.08 0.44
CA TYR A 141 18.69 -11.73 0.94
C TYR A 141 17.37 -11.15 1.46
N LEU A 142 16.30 -11.23 0.66
CA LEU A 142 14.97 -10.73 1.01
C LEU A 142 14.35 -11.48 2.20
N ARG A 143 14.52 -12.79 2.26
CA ARG A 143 14.09 -13.60 3.41
C ARG A 143 14.75 -13.11 4.70
N ASP A 144 16.08 -12.92 4.68
CA ASP A 144 16.83 -12.47 5.85
C ASP A 144 16.44 -11.04 6.23
N LEU A 145 16.32 -10.12 5.27
CA LEU A 145 15.89 -8.74 5.50
C LEU A 145 14.51 -8.68 6.16
N TYR A 146 13.53 -9.41 5.61
CA TYR A 146 12.18 -9.46 6.19
C TYR A 146 12.20 -10.04 7.59
N ARG A 147 12.90 -11.16 7.79
CA ARG A 147 13.00 -11.79 9.11
C ARG A 147 13.61 -10.88 10.15
N GLU A 148 14.76 -10.27 9.86
CA GLU A 148 15.45 -9.36 10.78
C GLU A 148 14.59 -8.12 11.09
N THR A 149 13.88 -7.60 10.11
CA THR A 149 12.93 -6.49 10.31
C THR A 149 11.75 -6.91 11.20
N VAL A 150 11.16 -8.08 10.96
CA VAL A 150 10.08 -8.62 11.83
C VAL A 150 10.56 -8.77 13.26
N ILE A 151 11.74 -9.39 13.48
CA ILE A 151 12.32 -9.56 14.81
C ILE A 151 12.49 -8.20 15.48
N LEU A 152 13.10 -7.23 14.81
CA LEU A 152 13.32 -5.88 15.32
C LEU A 152 12.00 -5.20 15.75
N CYS A 153 10.98 -5.23 14.89
CA CYS A 153 9.69 -4.63 15.20
C CYS A 153 9.02 -5.30 16.40
N LYS A 154 9.08 -6.64 16.50
CA LYS A 154 8.53 -7.41 17.63
C LYS A 154 9.31 -7.18 18.94
N GLU A 155 10.60 -6.93 18.89
CA GLU A 155 11.38 -6.53 20.07
C GLU A 155 10.93 -5.17 20.61
N LYS A 156 10.59 -4.22 19.72
CA LYS A 156 10.12 -2.88 20.11
C LYS A 156 8.67 -2.87 20.60
N THR A 157 7.80 -3.57 19.89
CA THR A 157 6.36 -3.59 20.16
C THR A 157 5.80 -5.02 20.05
N PRO A 158 5.99 -5.88 21.06
CA PRO A 158 5.70 -7.33 20.97
C PRO A 158 4.25 -7.68 20.59
N GLY A 159 3.30 -6.79 20.89
CA GLY A 159 1.86 -7.02 20.63
C GLY A 159 1.38 -6.50 19.27
N LEU A 160 2.19 -5.73 18.55
CA LEU A 160 1.75 -5.09 17.31
C LEU A 160 2.11 -5.90 16.07
N PRO A 161 1.26 -5.88 15.03
CA PRO A 161 1.51 -6.60 13.78
C PRO A 161 2.62 -5.96 12.94
N VAL A 162 3.30 -6.81 12.18
CA VAL A 162 4.20 -6.43 11.09
C VAL A 162 3.58 -6.84 9.77
N ILE A 163 3.43 -5.89 8.86
CA ILE A 163 2.70 -6.01 7.60
C ILE A 163 3.68 -5.94 6.44
N THR A 164 3.41 -6.68 5.36
CA THR A 164 4.10 -6.56 4.07
C THR A 164 3.09 -6.46 2.94
N SER A 165 3.46 -5.82 1.82
CA SER A 165 2.53 -5.61 0.70
C SER A 165 3.20 -5.93 -0.64
N PRO A 166 3.32 -7.21 -1.00
CA PRO A 166 3.82 -7.62 -2.30
C PRO A 166 2.80 -7.38 -3.40
N PHE A 167 3.28 -7.51 -4.65
CA PHE A 167 2.46 -7.48 -5.85
C PHE A 167 2.70 -8.72 -6.72
N PHE A 168 1.99 -8.85 -7.85
CA PHE A 168 2.20 -9.89 -8.85
C PHE A 168 2.17 -9.32 -10.26
N ASN A 169 2.87 -9.96 -11.19
CA ASN A 169 2.89 -9.63 -12.61
C ASN A 169 2.14 -10.71 -13.40
N PRO A 170 0.86 -10.52 -13.74
CA PRO A 170 0.13 -11.48 -14.57
C PRO A 170 0.56 -11.39 -16.04
N PRO A 171 0.26 -12.39 -16.87
CA PRO A 171 0.70 -12.46 -18.27
C PRO A 171 0.28 -11.28 -19.16
N THR A 172 -0.75 -10.55 -18.74
CA THR A 172 -1.27 -9.36 -19.44
C THR A 172 -0.60 -8.06 -18.98
N SER A 173 0.32 -8.14 -18.02
CA SER A 173 1.01 -6.97 -17.48
C SER A 173 2.34 -6.71 -18.19
N THR A 174 2.90 -5.52 -17.94
CA THR A 174 4.31 -5.25 -18.17
C THR A 174 5.14 -5.88 -17.04
N ASP A 175 6.39 -6.26 -17.32
CA ASP A 175 7.29 -6.81 -16.28
C ASP A 175 7.80 -5.69 -15.37
N ILE A 176 6.97 -5.28 -14.41
CA ILE A 176 7.31 -4.23 -13.46
C ILE A 176 8.45 -4.69 -12.56
N MET A 177 9.43 -3.81 -12.38
CA MET A 177 10.64 -4.03 -11.58
C MET A 177 11.47 -5.24 -12.04
N GLN A 178 11.30 -5.70 -13.28
CA GLN A 178 12.04 -6.84 -13.87
C GLN A 178 11.96 -8.10 -12.99
N CYS A 179 10.80 -8.31 -12.37
CA CYS A 179 10.56 -9.49 -11.52
C CYS A 179 10.11 -10.73 -12.31
N GLY A 180 9.88 -10.58 -13.62
CA GLY A 180 9.31 -11.62 -14.47
C GLY A 180 7.79 -11.75 -14.34
N ILE A 181 7.21 -12.47 -15.29
CA ILE A 181 5.80 -12.83 -15.32
C ILE A 181 5.69 -14.30 -14.94
N HIS A 182 4.89 -14.62 -13.94
CA HIS A 182 4.82 -15.95 -13.35
C HIS A 182 3.38 -16.42 -13.19
N GLU A 183 3.20 -17.73 -13.10
CA GLU A 183 1.91 -18.35 -12.86
C GLU A 183 1.52 -18.32 -11.36
N PRO A 184 0.22 -18.41 -11.02
CA PRO A 184 -0.25 -18.37 -9.63
C PRO A 184 0.42 -19.39 -8.70
N GLN A 185 0.75 -20.59 -9.23
CA GLN A 185 1.41 -21.64 -8.45
C GLN A 185 2.83 -21.24 -8.01
N GLU A 186 3.57 -20.52 -8.85
CA GLU A 186 4.91 -20.04 -8.52
C GLU A 186 4.84 -18.98 -7.39
N TYR A 187 3.82 -18.11 -7.41
CA TYR A 187 3.57 -17.14 -6.33
C TYR A 187 3.24 -17.84 -5.01
N TYR A 188 2.39 -18.86 -5.04
CA TYR A 188 2.08 -19.67 -3.86
C TYR A 188 3.34 -20.31 -3.26
N GLU A 189 4.18 -20.94 -4.07
CA GLU A 189 5.40 -21.62 -3.61
C GLU A 189 6.43 -20.65 -3.05
N TYR A 190 6.67 -19.55 -3.75
CA TYR A 190 7.61 -18.54 -3.34
C TYR A 190 7.18 -17.88 -2.02
N TRP A 191 5.93 -17.43 -1.93
CA TRP A 191 5.44 -16.72 -0.76
C TRP A 191 5.17 -17.66 0.42
N SER A 192 4.84 -18.92 0.21
CA SER A 192 4.80 -19.90 1.29
C SER A 192 6.16 -20.04 1.98
N ASP A 193 7.26 -20.10 1.22
CA ASP A 193 8.60 -20.14 1.77
C ASP A 193 9.00 -18.82 2.45
N MET A 194 8.69 -17.68 1.84
CA MET A 194 8.94 -16.36 2.42
C MET A 194 8.25 -16.21 3.79
N LEU A 195 6.96 -16.55 3.86
CA LEU A 195 6.14 -16.43 5.07
C LEU A 195 6.57 -17.41 6.16
N ALA A 196 6.88 -18.65 5.80
CA ALA A 196 7.38 -19.66 6.75
C ALA A 196 8.68 -19.22 7.45
N TYR A 197 9.54 -18.53 6.70
CA TYR A 197 10.85 -18.11 7.21
C TYR A 197 10.81 -16.76 7.94
N SER A 198 10.22 -15.75 7.34
CA SER A 198 10.26 -14.35 7.84
C SER A 198 9.16 -14.04 8.85
N LYS A 199 8.02 -14.71 8.77
CA LYS A 199 6.89 -14.66 9.72
C LYS A 199 6.32 -13.26 9.98
N PRO A 200 6.00 -12.45 8.94
CA PRO A 200 5.18 -11.27 9.14
C PRO A 200 3.78 -11.71 9.60
N ASP A 201 3.07 -10.82 10.30
CA ASP A 201 1.72 -11.14 10.81
C ASP A 201 0.65 -10.99 9.73
N ILE A 202 0.87 -10.08 8.77
CA ILE A 202 -0.10 -9.72 7.75
C ILE A 202 0.60 -9.57 6.40
N LEU A 203 -0.01 -10.14 5.36
CA LEU A 203 0.32 -9.85 3.98
C LEU A 203 -0.85 -9.10 3.34
N ALA A 204 -0.64 -7.86 2.90
CA ALA A 204 -1.61 -7.01 2.21
C ALA A 204 -1.30 -7.01 0.71
N LEU A 205 -1.94 -7.89 -0.06
CA LEU A 205 -1.63 -8.07 -1.47
C LEU A 205 -2.11 -6.90 -2.33
N GLN A 206 -1.20 -6.27 -3.07
CA GLN A 206 -1.55 -5.32 -4.12
C GLN A 206 -2.23 -6.07 -5.28
N ASP A 207 -3.38 -5.57 -5.72
CA ASP A 207 -4.16 -6.22 -6.78
C ASP A 207 -3.67 -5.88 -8.20
N THR A 208 -2.64 -5.05 -8.28
CA THR A 208 -1.87 -4.69 -9.48
C THR A 208 -2.65 -4.06 -10.64
N GLY A 209 -3.91 -3.70 -10.42
CA GLY A 209 -4.78 -3.13 -11.44
C GLY A 209 -4.38 -1.74 -11.89
N GLY A 210 -3.70 -0.96 -11.05
CA GLY A 210 -3.32 0.43 -11.35
C GLY A 210 -2.06 0.53 -12.21
N GLN A 211 -0.97 0.01 -11.71
CA GLN A 211 0.32 0.05 -12.40
C GLN A 211 0.44 -0.94 -13.54
N HIS A 212 -0.38 -1.98 -13.55
CA HIS A 212 -0.34 -3.06 -14.52
C HIS A 212 -1.42 -2.96 -15.59
N LEU A 213 -1.92 -1.76 -15.85
CA LEU A 213 -2.87 -1.49 -16.89
C LEU A 213 -4.33 -1.80 -16.51
N SER A 214 -5.21 -0.88 -16.83
CA SER A 214 -6.62 -0.82 -16.43
C SER A 214 -7.56 -1.89 -17.04
N PHE A 215 -7.03 -2.89 -17.71
CA PHE A 215 -7.81 -3.92 -18.41
C PHE A 215 -7.81 -5.27 -17.72
N PHE A 216 -7.38 -5.38 -16.47
CA PHE A 216 -7.50 -6.63 -15.73
C PHE A 216 -8.95 -6.99 -15.48
N GLU A 217 -9.29 -8.17 -15.97
CA GLU A 217 -10.55 -8.80 -15.68
C GLU A 217 -10.47 -9.65 -14.41
N LYS A 218 -11.61 -9.81 -13.76
CA LYS A 218 -11.78 -10.63 -12.55
C LYS A 218 -11.12 -12.01 -12.67
N ASP A 219 -11.32 -12.68 -13.82
CA ASP A 219 -10.84 -14.04 -14.04
C ASP A 219 -9.32 -14.12 -14.22
N THR A 220 -8.66 -12.98 -14.46
CA THR A 220 -7.20 -12.90 -14.57
C THR A 220 -6.52 -12.73 -13.22
N THR A 221 -7.11 -11.98 -12.30
CA THR A 221 -6.48 -11.61 -11.01
C THR A 221 -6.83 -12.58 -9.88
N GLU A 222 -8.05 -13.15 -9.88
CA GLU A 222 -8.54 -14.00 -8.79
C GLU A 222 -7.65 -15.23 -8.51
N PRO A 223 -7.08 -15.95 -9.50
CA PRO A 223 -6.16 -17.06 -9.24
C PRO A 223 -4.90 -16.65 -8.46
N TYR A 224 -4.36 -15.44 -8.70
CA TYR A 224 -3.21 -14.91 -7.98
C TYR A 224 -3.58 -14.58 -6.53
N ILE A 225 -4.71 -13.89 -6.32
CA ILE A 225 -5.22 -13.58 -4.99
C ILE A 225 -5.43 -14.86 -4.17
N ALA A 226 -6.02 -15.89 -4.77
CA ALA A 226 -6.22 -17.19 -4.13
C ALA A 226 -4.90 -17.89 -3.76
N ALA A 227 -3.87 -17.78 -4.61
CA ALA A 227 -2.54 -18.34 -4.36
C ALA A 227 -1.88 -17.71 -3.13
N TYR A 228 -1.89 -16.38 -3.03
CA TYR A 228 -1.36 -15.67 -1.87
C TYR A 228 -2.18 -15.95 -0.59
N ALA A 229 -3.50 -15.93 -0.69
CA ALA A 229 -4.36 -16.23 0.45
C ALA A 229 -4.13 -17.63 1.00
N LYS A 230 -3.92 -18.63 0.12
CA LYS A 230 -3.54 -20.00 0.50
C LYS A 230 -2.19 -20.03 1.21
N ALA A 231 -1.17 -19.37 0.66
CA ALA A 231 0.15 -19.28 1.29
C ALA A 231 0.06 -18.66 2.70
N CYS A 232 -0.75 -17.61 2.87
CA CYS A 232 -0.99 -16.98 4.15
C CYS A 232 -1.66 -17.95 5.15
N ALA A 233 -2.73 -18.62 4.74
CA ALA A 233 -3.48 -19.54 5.61
C ALA A 233 -2.60 -20.69 6.13
N GLU A 234 -1.73 -21.24 5.29
CA GLU A 234 -0.83 -22.34 5.67
C GLU A 234 0.34 -21.90 6.55
N ASN A 235 0.64 -20.60 6.60
CA ASN A 235 1.75 -20.06 7.39
C ASN A 235 1.31 -19.18 8.59
N ASN A 236 0.05 -19.23 8.99
CA ASN A 236 -0.52 -18.42 10.07
C ASN A 236 -0.30 -16.92 9.89
N CYS A 237 -0.28 -16.46 8.63
CA CYS A 237 -0.24 -15.07 8.25
C CYS A 237 -1.66 -14.61 7.90
N ARG A 238 -2.08 -13.46 8.39
CA ARG A 238 -3.38 -12.89 8.03
C ARG A 238 -3.29 -12.32 6.61
N PHE A 239 -4.37 -12.44 5.85
CA PHE A 239 -4.42 -11.93 4.49
C PHE A 239 -5.30 -10.68 4.40
N TRP A 240 -4.71 -9.58 3.94
CA TRP A 240 -5.41 -8.34 3.58
C TRP A 240 -5.28 -8.09 2.09
N GLY A 241 -6.22 -7.32 1.53
CA GLY A 241 -6.07 -6.72 0.22
C GLY A 241 -5.37 -5.37 0.32
N ASN A 242 -4.69 -4.97 -0.75
CA ASN A 242 -4.26 -3.60 -1.02
C ASN A 242 -4.77 -3.25 -2.40
N VAL A 243 -6.01 -2.75 -2.46
CA VAL A 243 -6.75 -2.51 -3.70
C VAL A 243 -6.35 -1.15 -4.26
N GLU A 244 -5.81 -1.16 -5.46
CA GLU A 244 -5.39 0.07 -6.14
C GLU A 244 -6.60 0.85 -6.65
N THR A 245 -6.64 2.15 -6.32
CA THR A 245 -7.74 3.06 -6.67
C THR A 245 -7.38 4.01 -7.82
N GLY A 246 -6.17 3.93 -8.32
CA GLY A 246 -5.73 4.56 -9.57
C GLY A 246 -5.50 3.52 -10.65
N GLU A 247 -5.70 3.89 -11.91
CA GLU A 247 -5.43 3.03 -13.06
C GLU A 247 -4.94 3.82 -14.26
N PHE A 248 -4.24 3.16 -15.19
CA PHE A 248 -3.90 3.74 -16.47
C PHE A 248 -5.11 3.83 -17.39
N HIS A 249 -5.25 4.93 -18.07
CA HIS A 249 -6.26 5.11 -19.10
C HIS A 249 -5.73 4.65 -20.46
N VAL A 250 -5.46 3.37 -20.60
CA VAL A 250 -5.09 2.69 -21.84
C VAL A 250 -5.90 1.42 -21.98
N GLY A 251 -6.12 0.97 -23.21
CA GLY A 251 -7.00 -0.16 -23.51
C GLY A 251 -6.30 -1.52 -23.51
N SER A 252 -4.97 -1.55 -23.66
CA SER A 252 -4.19 -2.80 -23.67
C SER A 252 -2.72 -2.58 -23.39
N ALA A 253 -1.97 -3.68 -23.11
CA ALA A 253 -0.51 -3.65 -22.96
C ALA A 253 0.19 -3.24 -24.26
N GLU A 254 -0.36 -3.64 -25.38
CA GLU A 254 0.14 -3.26 -26.72
C GLU A 254 0.03 -1.76 -26.92
N GLU A 255 -1.14 -1.16 -26.62
CA GLU A 255 -1.35 0.29 -26.70
C GLU A 255 -0.38 1.04 -25.78
N PHE A 256 -0.17 0.57 -24.57
CA PHE A 256 0.82 1.15 -23.64
C PHE A 256 2.23 1.10 -24.24
N THR A 257 2.65 -0.08 -24.71
CA THR A 257 3.98 -0.29 -25.28
C THR A 257 4.21 0.55 -26.56
N GLU A 258 3.19 0.67 -27.40
CA GLU A 258 3.26 1.48 -28.62
C GLU A 258 3.43 2.97 -28.32
N LYS A 259 2.73 3.49 -27.30
CA LYS A 259 2.76 4.92 -26.94
C LYS A 259 3.96 5.31 -26.08
N TYR A 260 4.35 4.46 -25.15
CA TYR A 260 5.27 4.81 -24.06
C TYR A 260 6.55 3.96 -24.04
N GLY A 261 6.65 2.96 -24.92
CA GLY A 261 7.78 2.02 -24.99
C GLY A 261 7.70 0.88 -23.97
N LYS A 262 8.56 -0.13 -24.16
CA LYS A 262 8.60 -1.31 -23.28
C LYS A 262 9.09 -0.98 -21.86
N ASP A 263 9.91 0.05 -21.74
CA ASP A 263 10.54 0.49 -20.50
C ASP A 263 9.87 1.77 -19.96
N GLY A 264 8.70 2.14 -20.49
CA GLY A 264 7.97 3.33 -20.09
C GLY A 264 7.69 3.29 -18.57
N HIS A 265 8.41 4.13 -17.82
CA HIS A 265 8.19 4.24 -16.40
C HIS A 265 6.87 4.95 -16.12
N VAL A 266 6.03 4.31 -15.34
CA VAL A 266 4.74 4.82 -14.86
C VAL A 266 4.84 6.25 -14.30
N SER A 267 5.95 6.55 -13.62
CA SER A 267 6.23 7.85 -13.02
C SER A 267 6.49 8.97 -14.03
N GLU A 268 6.81 8.64 -15.29
CA GLU A 268 7.11 9.61 -16.33
C GLU A 268 5.86 10.08 -17.07
N HIS A 269 4.71 9.41 -16.84
CA HIS A 269 3.47 9.64 -17.56
C HIS A 269 2.27 9.88 -16.62
N PRO A 270 2.32 10.90 -15.75
CA PRO A 270 1.23 11.17 -14.79
C PRO A 270 -0.10 11.47 -15.48
N GLU A 271 -0.08 11.90 -16.75
CA GLU A 271 -1.26 12.22 -17.54
C GLU A 271 -2.13 11.02 -17.91
N ILE A 272 -1.58 9.80 -17.85
CA ILE A 272 -2.36 8.59 -18.17
C ILE A 272 -3.10 8.02 -16.96
N TRP A 273 -2.80 8.51 -15.76
CA TRP A 273 -3.46 8.05 -14.56
C TRP A 273 -4.86 8.68 -14.39
N ARG A 274 -5.80 7.85 -13.97
CA ARG A 274 -7.14 8.29 -13.57
C ARG A 274 -7.62 7.54 -12.33
N PRO A 275 -8.63 8.08 -11.60
CA PRO A 275 -9.36 7.28 -10.61
C PRO A 275 -9.96 6.04 -11.26
N VAL A 276 -9.89 4.90 -10.58
CA VAL A 276 -10.61 3.68 -11.00
C VAL A 276 -12.11 3.98 -10.98
N PRO A 277 -12.86 3.75 -12.09
CA PRO A 277 -14.31 3.91 -12.10
C PRO A 277 -14.99 3.04 -11.04
N ILE A 278 -16.08 3.54 -10.45
CA ILE A 278 -16.72 2.90 -9.29
C ILE A 278 -17.17 1.47 -9.56
N ASP A 279 -17.68 1.18 -10.76
CA ASP A 279 -18.11 -0.17 -11.14
C ASP A 279 -16.94 -1.16 -11.19
N ARG A 280 -15.76 -0.70 -11.61
CA ARG A 280 -14.53 -1.50 -11.58
C ARG A 280 -13.98 -1.63 -10.17
N LEU A 281 -13.94 -0.55 -9.38
CA LEU A 281 -13.51 -0.61 -7.98
C LEU A 281 -14.37 -1.59 -7.18
N GLN A 282 -15.69 -1.56 -7.39
CA GLN A 282 -16.61 -2.51 -6.76
C GLN A 282 -16.22 -3.96 -7.09
N ARG A 283 -15.99 -4.29 -8.37
CA ARG A 283 -15.57 -5.65 -8.78
C ARG A 283 -14.23 -6.05 -8.14
N LYS A 284 -13.25 -5.15 -8.11
CA LYS A 284 -11.95 -5.40 -7.46
C LYS A 284 -12.13 -5.70 -5.97
N LEU A 285 -12.89 -4.89 -5.26
CA LEU A 285 -13.21 -5.10 -3.84
C LEU A 285 -13.98 -6.41 -3.61
N GLU A 286 -14.97 -6.75 -4.45
CA GLU A 286 -15.73 -8.00 -4.36
C GLU A 286 -14.84 -9.23 -4.50
N VAL A 287 -13.89 -9.22 -5.46
CA VAL A 287 -12.96 -10.34 -5.66
C VAL A 287 -12.00 -10.45 -4.47
N MET A 288 -11.36 -9.36 -4.07
CA MET A 288 -10.39 -9.36 -2.96
C MET A 288 -11.04 -9.79 -1.65
N SER A 289 -12.23 -9.30 -1.36
CA SER A 289 -12.94 -9.54 -0.09
C SER A 289 -13.40 -10.97 0.13
N LYS A 290 -13.40 -11.83 -0.91
CA LYS A 290 -13.64 -13.27 -0.73
C LYS A 290 -12.54 -13.95 0.10
N TYR A 291 -11.34 -13.39 0.06
CA TYR A 291 -10.13 -13.97 0.63
C TYR A 291 -9.59 -13.17 1.79
N SER A 292 -9.76 -11.85 1.80
CA SER A 292 -9.16 -10.93 2.76
C SER A 292 -10.00 -10.71 4.01
N GLU A 293 -9.34 -10.31 5.10
CA GLU A 293 -9.95 -9.88 6.35
C GLU A 293 -10.19 -8.36 6.40
N ALA A 294 -9.45 -7.60 5.60
CA ALA A 294 -9.57 -6.15 5.43
C ALA A 294 -8.99 -5.74 4.07
N ASN A 295 -9.41 -4.59 3.55
CA ASN A 295 -8.88 -4.04 2.32
C ASN A 295 -8.24 -2.67 2.59
N MET A 296 -6.92 -2.59 2.43
CA MET A 296 -6.20 -1.33 2.27
C MET A 296 -6.42 -0.78 0.86
N SER A 297 -6.18 0.50 0.67
CA SER A 297 -6.29 1.16 -0.62
C SER A 297 -5.03 1.96 -0.94
N TRP A 298 -4.24 1.47 -1.89
CA TRP A 298 -3.22 2.29 -2.51
C TRP A 298 -3.87 3.27 -3.50
N GLY A 299 -3.35 4.51 -3.51
CA GLY A 299 -3.81 5.54 -4.45
C GLY A 299 -5.01 6.35 -3.98
N TYR A 300 -5.58 6.11 -2.79
CA TYR A 300 -6.62 7.00 -2.26
C TYR A 300 -6.20 8.48 -2.32
N GLN A 301 -4.99 8.78 -1.89
CA GLN A 301 -4.45 10.12 -1.82
C GLN A 301 -4.52 10.89 -3.15
N PRO A 302 -4.02 10.37 -4.30
CA PRO A 302 -4.10 11.08 -5.58
C PRO A 302 -5.46 10.94 -6.29
N PHE A 303 -6.22 9.85 -6.05
CA PHE A 303 -7.35 9.49 -6.90
C PHE A 303 -8.72 9.57 -6.22
N TYR A 304 -8.80 9.52 -4.90
CA TYR A 304 -10.07 9.53 -4.14
C TYR A 304 -10.12 10.60 -3.05
N ARG A 305 -9.04 11.32 -2.78
CA ARG A 305 -9.00 12.45 -1.85
C ARG A 305 -9.74 13.65 -2.46
N PRO A 306 -10.87 14.12 -1.88
CA PRO A 306 -11.70 15.17 -2.52
C PRO A 306 -10.97 16.48 -2.72
N SER A 307 -10.01 16.79 -1.85
CA SER A 307 -9.24 18.04 -1.88
C SER A 307 -8.18 18.09 -2.99
N MET A 308 -7.92 16.97 -3.69
CA MET A 308 -6.89 16.89 -4.73
C MET A 308 -7.28 17.60 -6.03
N ASN A 309 -8.39 17.17 -6.63
CA ASN A 309 -8.89 17.69 -7.89
C ASN A 309 -10.33 17.25 -8.13
N ALA A 310 -10.94 17.74 -9.20
CA ALA A 310 -12.34 17.46 -9.52
C ALA A 310 -12.61 15.96 -9.82
N ALA A 311 -11.65 15.26 -10.43
CA ALA A 311 -11.79 13.84 -10.75
C ALA A 311 -11.79 13.01 -9.46
N ALA A 312 -10.85 13.25 -8.55
CA ALA A 312 -10.79 12.62 -7.24
C ALA A 312 -12.04 12.91 -6.39
N ALA A 313 -12.50 14.17 -6.39
CA ALA A 313 -13.74 14.53 -5.71
C ALA A 313 -14.99 13.83 -6.29
N THR A 314 -14.99 13.54 -7.59
CA THR A 314 -16.07 12.77 -8.22
C THR A 314 -15.99 11.31 -7.82
N ALA A 315 -14.81 10.69 -7.89
CA ALA A 315 -14.59 9.31 -7.49
C ALA A 315 -14.97 9.07 -6.01
N TYR A 316 -14.59 9.99 -5.13
CA TYR A 316 -15.00 9.95 -3.72
C TYR A 316 -16.53 9.94 -3.55
N ARG A 317 -17.25 10.87 -4.21
CA ARG A 317 -18.72 10.91 -4.14
C ARG A 317 -19.38 9.67 -4.72
N ASP A 318 -18.80 9.07 -5.74
CA ASP A 318 -19.33 7.85 -6.32
C ASP A 318 -19.12 6.65 -5.38
N TYR A 319 -17.99 6.61 -4.68
CA TYR A 319 -17.75 5.63 -3.63
C TYR A 319 -18.67 5.84 -2.41
N GLU A 320 -18.87 7.07 -1.98
CA GLU A 320 -19.85 7.42 -0.92
C GLU A 320 -21.26 6.93 -1.28
N LYS A 321 -21.72 7.15 -2.52
CA LYS A 321 -23.00 6.61 -3.00
C LYS A 321 -23.04 5.08 -3.00
N TYR A 322 -21.94 4.44 -3.42
CA TYR A 322 -21.83 2.98 -3.35
C TYR A 322 -22.00 2.48 -1.92
N LEU A 323 -21.37 3.12 -0.94
CA LEU A 323 -21.55 2.79 0.48
C LEU A 323 -22.97 3.03 0.93
N ALA A 324 -23.55 4.20 0.62
CA ALA A 324 -24.90 4.54 1.03
C ALA A 324 -25.96 3.52 0.56
N VAL A 325 -25.74 2.91 -0.60
CA VAL A 325 -26.65 1.90 -1.18
C VAL A 325 -26.39 0.51 -0.60
N ASN A 326 -25.11 0.11 -0.47
CA ASN A 326 -24.77 -1.29 -0.18
C ASN A 326 -24.33 -1.52 1.28
N PHE A 327 -23.76 -0.53 1.94
CA PHE A 327 -23.15 -0.61 3.27
C PHE A 327 -23.36 0.68 4.07
N PRO A 328 -24.63 1.15 4.27
CA PRO A 328 -24.88 2.44 4.90
C PRO A 328 -24.31 2.57 6.31
N GLU A 329 -24.11 1.45 7.01
CA GLU A 329 -23.46 1.41 8.34
C GLU A 329 -21.95 1.73 8.32
N MET A 330 -21.34 1.82 7.14
CA MET A 330 -19.94 2.25 7.00
C MET A 330 -19.80 3.77 6.98
N LEU A 331 -20.87 4.49 6.64
CA LEU A 331 -20.86 5.95 6.67
C LEU A 331 -20.95 6.45 8.11
N VAL A 332 -20.07 7.38 8.46
CA VAL A 332 -19.99 7.99 9.79
C VAL A 332 -20.29 9.47 9.69
N ASP A 333 -21.18 9.97 10.54
CA ASP A 333 -21.53 11.39 10.65
C ASP A 333 -20.37 12.25 11.16
#